data_54106f30434bfbb28d8298c7b327dc27
#
_entry.id   54106f30434bfbb28d8298c7b327dc27
#
_cell.length_a   1.000
_cell.length_b   1.000
_cell.length_c   1.000
_cell.angle_alpha   90.00
_cell.angle_beta   90.00
_cell.angle_gamma   90.00
#
_symmetry.space_group_name_H-M   'P 1'
#
loop_
_entity.id
_entity.type
_entity.pdbx_description
1 polymer ?
#
loop_
_entity_poly.entity_id
_entity_poly.type
_entity_poly.pdbx_seq_one_letter_code
_entity_poly.pdbx_strand_id
1 'polypeptide(L)'
;DRSVSRGLGDVYKRQDMKRVIFCIIGWVLVLGLHAQIVENMRIYTDKDCYVAGEDLWIKVCVTDSLSRGSVLSKVAYVEISDTKLVYAQGKIDLQNGNGWGRIRLPQVMHTGAYQLTAYTRYMRNYPMACFPKKYIALLNTVQTTEEDNVELFTDSITVSQAPGNQLSGADLWTDKSVYGNRSKVALTLPNLPADVKELTLSVVRKDYVLKGFPISADGQKNYTSVPERSFAAECEGHIVTGRLMGAPADNVNARLACVGKDIRVFGGQPKADAIYAFYTTGITDMQEIVLTALPEEESPCRLELISPFVGVLAEKLPKVCVSFRKEDLIERGFSAQLHSLLPVDSSYSKSILQQLYDFVPASTYNLDEYVRFRTVRDVFVEFVKGIRISQLEGKDVIRILQPDIRLSLIHISEPTR
;
A
#
# COMPACT_ATOMS: atom_id res chain seq x y z
N ASP A 1 12.77 -48.90 65.54
CA ASP A 1 12.44 -47.58 65.02
C ASP A 1 13.39 -47.12 63.92
N ARG A 2 13.39 -47.85 62.75
CA ARG A 2 14.22 -47.47 61.58
C ARG A 2 13.47 -47.61 60.23
N SER A 3 12.16 -47.58 60.25
CA SER A 3 11.36 -47.81 58.96
C SER A 3 10.60 -46.62 58.47
N VAL A 4 10.61 -45.45 59.09
CA VAL A 4 9.76 -44.29 58.68
C VAL A 4 10.53 -43.26 57.85
N SER A 5 11.85 -43.29 57.76
CA SER A 5 12.64 -42.23 57.06
C SER A 5 12.87 -42.44 55.59
N ARG A 6 12.52 -43.61 54.99
CA ARG A 6 12.74 -43.88 53.57
C ARG A 6 11.61 -43.44 52.64
N GLY A 7 10.40 -43.24 53.16
CA GLY A 7 9.24 -42.90 52.34
C GLY A 7 9.13 -41.41 51.95
N LEU A 8 9.62 -40.47 52.77
CA LEU A 8 9.52 -39.03 52.49
C LEU A 8 10.51 -38.54 51.46
N GLY A 9 11.71 -39.13 51.37
CA GLY A 9 12.71 -38.72 50.37
C GLY A 9 12.32 -39.05 48.95
N ASP A 10 11.59 -40.13 48.71
CA ASP A 10 11.15 -40.55 47.38
C ASP A 10 9.95 -39.74 46.88
N VAL A 11 9.12 -39.23 47.79
CA VAL A 11 7.97 -38.35 47.40
C VAL A 11 8.48 -36.96 46.95
N TYR A 12 9.46 -36.41 47.64
CA TYR A 12 10.05 -35.12 47.22
C TYR A 12 10.83 -35.24 45.93
N LYS A 13 11.61 -36.27 45.71
CA LYS A 13 12.29 -36.51 44.41
C LYS A 13 11.31 -36.68 43.26
N ARG A 14 10.17 -37.33 43.43
CA ARG A 14 9.14 -37.47 42.38
C ARG A 14 8.41 -36.15 42.12
N GLN A 15 8.25 -35.30 43.12
CA GLN A 15 7.58 -34.02 42.97
C GLN A 15 8.47 -33.00 42.22
N ASP A 16 9.76 -32.97 42.54
CA ASP A 16 10.74 -32.13 41.85
C ASP A 16 10.96 -32.59 40.39
N MET A 17 11.01 -33.91 40.17
CA MET A 17 11.12 -34.46 38.82
C MET A 17 9.88 -34.11 37.95
N LYS A 18 8.67 -34.13 38.54
CA LYS A 18 7.45 -33.67 37.81
C LYS A 18 7.49 -32.19 37.52
N ARG A 19 7.97 -31.34 38.40
CA ARG A 19 8.15 -29.90 38.18
C ARG A 19 9.17 -29.63 37.08
N VAL A 20 10.31 -30.33 37.09
CA VAL A 20 11.34 -30.21 36.04
C VAL A 20 10.80 -30.67 34.69
N ILE A 21 10.05 -31.79 34.62
CA ILE A 21 9.42 -32.27 33.39
C ILE A 21 8.37 -31.27 32.91
N PHE A 22 7.54 -30.67 33.78
CA PHE A 22 6.58 -29.65 33.41
C PHE A 22 7.26 -28.38 32.91
N CYS A 23 8.36 -27.95 33.47
CA CYS A 23 9.17 -26.84 33.00
C CYS A 23 9.81 -27.14 31.64
N ILE A 24 10.33 -28.34 31.42
CA ILE A 24 10.91 -28.76 30.14
C ILE A 24 9.82 -28.86 29.06
N ILE A 25 8.65 -29.43 29.36
CA ILE A 25 7.51 -29.47 28.45
C ILE A 25 7.01 -28.05 28.14
N GLY A 26 6.93 -27.17 29.14
CA GLY A 26 6.61 -25.75 28.93
C GLY A 26 7.64 -25.05 28.03
N TRP A 27 8.91 -25.30 28.23
CA TRP A 27 10.01 -24.79 27.40
C TRP A 27 9.95 -25.34 25.97
N VAL A 28 9.70 -26.62 25.78
CA VAL A 28 9.56 -27.26 24.48
C VAL A 28 8.32 -26.76 23.74
N LEU A 29 7.20 -26.53 24.46
CA LEU A 29 6.01 -25.92 23.88
C LEU A 29 6.24 -24.45 23.48
N VAL A 30 7.00 -23.69 24.25
CA VAL A 30 7.37 -22.30 23.91
C VAL A 30 8.35 -22.27 22.73
N LEU A 31 9.27 -23.22 22.64
CA LEU A 31 10.19 -23.32 21.49
C LEU A 31 9.50 -23.85 20.21
N GLY A 32 8.43 -24.65 20.35
CA GLY A 32 7.68 -25.18 19.21
C GLY A 32 6.69 -24.19 18.58
N LEU A 33 6.37 -23.07 19.25
CA LEU A 33 5.39 -22.08 18.78
C LEU A 33 5.97 -20.93 17.93
N HIS A 34 7.20 -21.03 17.48
CA HIS A 34 7.70 -20.17 16.42
C HIS A 34 7.23 -20.71 15.05
N ALA A 35 5.93 -20.92 14.89
CA ALA A 35 5.36 -21.04 13.55
C ALA A 35 5.72 -19.76 12.79
N GLN A 36 6.68 -19.86 11.89
CA GLN A 36 7.04 -18.73 11.03
C GLN A 36 5.81 -18.38 10.21
N ILE A 37 5.21 -17.23 10.49
CA ILE A 37 4.10 -16.75 9.71
C ILE A 37 4.71 -16.34 8.36
N VAL A 38 4.29 -17.01 7.31
CA VAL A 38 4.68 -16.73 5.92
C VAL A 38 3.50 -16.04 5.26
N GLU A 39 3.75 -14.91 4.60
CA GLU A 39 2.75 -14.27 3.77
C GLU A 39 2.82 -14.79 2.34
N ASN A 40 1.67 -15.11 1.78
CA ASN A 40 1.47 -15.40 0.37
C ASN A 40 0.56 -14.34 -0.23
N MET A 41 0.80 -13.94 -1.47
CA MET A 41 0.03 -12.89 -2.12
C MET A 41 -0.46 -13.34 -3.49
N ARG A 42 -1.68 -12.93 -3.86
CA ARG A 42 -2.26 -13.07 -5.19
C ARG A 42 -2.62 -11.70 -5.74
N ILE A 43 -2.44 -11.54 -7.05
CA ILE A 43 -2.71 -10.30 -7.78
C ILE A 43 -3.83 -10.53 -8.78
N TYR A 44 -4.81 -9.63 -8.79
CA TYR A 44 -5.88 -9.59 -9.77
C TYR A 44 -5.92 -8.19 -10.40
N THR A 45 -6.13 -8.13 -11.70
CA THR A 45 -6.33 -6.88 -12.45
C THR A 45 -7.68 -6.91 -13.14
N ASP A 46 -8.22 -5.73 -13.43
CA ASP A 46 -9.48 -5.62 -14.18
C ASP A 46 -9.36 -6.12 -15.63
N LYS A 47 -8.19 -5.92 -16.26
CA LYS A 47 -7.89 -6.30 -17.65
C LYS A 47 -6.50 -6.92 -17.75
N ASP A 48 -6.20 -7.47 -18.92
CA ASP A 48 -4.87 -7.98 -19.26
C ASP A 48 -4.19 -7.15 -20.35
N CYS A 49 -4.96 -6.27 -21.04
CA CYS A 49 -4.46 -5.34 -22.04
C CYS A 49 -4.97 -3.92 -21.81
N TYR A 50 -4.05 -3.00 -21.71
CA TYR A 50 -4.27 -1.59 -21.42
C TYR A 50 -3.82 -0.69 -22.56
N VAL A 51 -4.31 0.55 -22.54
CA VAL A 51 -3.78 1.64 -23.35
C VAL A 51 -2.97 2.57 -22.44
N ALA A 52 -1.87 3.12 -22.96
CA ALA A 52 -1.07 4.09 -22.23
C ALA A 52 -1.93 5.28 -21.77
N GLY A 53 -1.81 5.66 -20.51
CA GLY A 53 -2.66 6.67 -19.88
C GLY A 53 -3.94 6.14 -19.21
N GLU A 54 -4.30 4.88 -19.36
CA GLU A 54 -5.40 4.27 -18.62
C GLU A 54 -5.04 4.01 -17.14
N ASP A 55 -6.07 3.86 -16.33
CA ASP A 55 -5.94 3.36 -14.97
C ASP A 55 -5.98 1.83 -14.97
N LEU A 56 -4.98 1.22 -14.35
CA LEU A 56 -4.95 -0.19 -14.02
C LEU A 56 -5.57 -0.37 -12.65
N TRP A 57 -6.70 -1.06 -12.59
CA TRP A 57 -7.31 -1.46 -11.33
C TRP A 57 -6.71 -2.78 -10.86
N ILE A 58 -6.31 -2.80 -9.61
CA ILE A 58 -5.65 -3.94 -9.01
C ILE A 58 -6.30 -4.31 -7.68
N LYS A 59 -6.46 -5.60 -7.46
CA LYS A 59 -6.76 -6.19 -6.17
C LYS A 59 -5.62 -7.10 -5.76
N VAL A 60 -5.22 -7.01 -4.50
CA VAL A 60 -4.25 -7.91 -3.89
C VAL A 60 -4.87 -8.63 -2.71
N CYS A 61 -4.53 -9.91 -2.57
CA CYS A 61 -5.00 -10.75 -1.48
C CYS A 61 -3.77 -11.38 -0.81
N VAL A 62 -3.54 -11.01 0.43
CA VAL A 62 -2.41 -11.48 1.24
C VAL A 62 -2.93 -12.46 2.27
N THR A 63 -2.42 -13.67 2.26
CA THR A 63 -2.83 -14.73 3.18
C THR A 63 -1.65 -15.23 4.01
N ASP A 64 -1.94 -15.73 5.19
CA ASP A 64 -0.99 -16.46 6.03
C ASP A 64 -0.80 -17.91 5.53
N SER A 65 0.07 -18.65 6.20
CA SER A 65 0.32 -20.08 5.92
C SER A 65 -0.92 -20.97 6.07
N LEU A 66 -1.96 -20.51 6.76
CA LEU A 66 -3.24 -21.20 6.94
C LEU A 66 -4.32 -20.71 5.95
N SER A 67 -3.93 -19.97 4.92
CA SER A 67 -4.84 -19.36 3.93
C SER A 67 -5.91 -18.43 4.55
N ARG A 68 -5.61 -17.81 5.68
CA ARG A 68 -6.42 -16.75 6.28
C ARG A 68 -5.86 -15.39 5.85
N GLY A 69 -6.69 -14.36 5.80
CA GLY A 69 -6.21 -13.00 5.53
C GLY A 69 -5.09 -12.60 6.50
N SER A 70 -3.95 -12.15 5.96
CA SER A 70 -2.82 -11.76 6.79
C SER A 70 -3.14 -10.51 7.60
N VAL A 71 -2.75 -10.52 8.86
CA VAL A 71 -2.83 -9.36 9.77
C VAL A 71 -1.47 -8.68 9.96
N LEU A 72 -0.41 -9.26 9.39
CA LEU A 72 0.96 -8.75 9.53
C LEU A 72 1.21 -7.47 8.73
N SER A 73 0.52 -7.32 7.59
CA SER A 73 0.77 -6.20 6.69
C SER A 73 -0.49 -5.40 6.44
N LYS A 74 -0.40 -4.09 6.64
CA LYS A 74 -1.43 -3.10 6.30
C LYS A 74 -1.19 -2.44 4.95
N VAL A 75 -0.02 -2.66 4.34
CA VAL A 75 0.35 -2.04 3.08
C VAL A 75 0.92 -3.10 2.13
N ALA A 76 0.44 -3.09 0.89
CA ALA A 76 1.06 -3.79 -0.23
C ALA A 76 1.68 -2.77 -1.19
N TYR A 77 2.85 -3.12 -1.70
CA TYR A 77 3.59 -2.35 -2.70
C TYR A 77 3.40 -3.00 -4.06
N VAL A 78 3.19 -2.19 -5.06
CA VAL A 78 2.98 -2.64 -6.43
C VAL A 78 3.90 -1.86 -7.35
N GLU A 79 4.56 -2.56 -8.25
CA GLU A 79 5.47 -1.99 -9.24
C GLU A 79 5.16 -2.53 -10.63
N ILE A 80 5.23 -1.64 -11.63
CA ILE A 80 5.08 -1.98 -13.04
C ILE A 80 6.38 -1.67 -13.74
N SER A 81 7.01 -2.68 -14.31
CA SER A 81 8.34 -2.60 -14.91
C SER A 81 8.44 -3.34 -16.23
N ASP A 82 9.43 -2.97 -17.01
CA ASP A 82 10.01 -3.79 -18.06
C ASP A 82 11.35 -4.40 -17.61
N THR A 83 12.20 -4.77 -18.53
CA THR A 83 13.54 -5.32 -18.25
C THR A 83 14.57 -4.24 -17.91
N LYS A 84 14.23 -2.95 -18.04
CA LYS A 84 15.15 -1.82 -17.91
C LYS A 84 14.72 -0.81 -16.85
N LEU A 85 13.42 -0.54 -16.74
CA LEU A 85 12.87 0.54 -15.93
C LEU A 85 11.63 0.12 -15.16
N VAL A 86 11.40 0.78 -14.03
CA VAL A 86 10.13 0.78 -13.31
C VAL A 86 9.37 2.04 -13.73
N TYR A 87 8.19 1.86 -14.32
CA TYR A 87 7.37 2.94 -14.87
C TYR A 87 6.34 3.49 -13.90
N ALA A 88 5.80 2.63 -13.06
CA ALA A 88 4.79 3.04 -12.10
C ALA A 88 4.94 2.25 -10.79
N GLN A 89 4.67 2.94 -9.68
CA GLN A 89 4.71 2.38 -8.34
C GLN A 89 3.50 2.85 -7.56
N GLY A 90 2.95 1.99 -6.73
CA GLY A 90 1.79 2.31 -5.92
C GLY A 90 1.78 1.57 -4.59
N LYS A 91 1.04 2.10 -3.63
CA LYS A 91 0.75 1.46 -2.34
C LYS A 91 -0.73 1.17 -2.27
N ILE A 92 -1.08 0.02 -1.72
CA ILE A 92 -2.45 -0.42 -1.53
C ILE A 92 -2.66 -0.68 -0.05
N ASP A 93 -3.67 -0.06 0.54
CA ASP A 93 -4.11 -0.33 1.90
C ASP A 93 -4.73 -1.73 1.99
N LEU A 94 -4.35 -2.48 3.02
CA LEU A 94 -4.80 -3.83 3.27
C LEU A 94 -5.69 -3.89 4.50
N GLN A 95 -6.89 -4.40 4.31
CA GLN A 95 -7.83 -4.70 5.38
C GLN A 95 -8.04 -6.22 5.45
N ASN A 96 -7.61 -6.83 6.54
CA ASN A 96 -7.64 -8.28 6.72
C ASN A 96 -6.99 -9.04 5.54
N GLY A 97 -5.84 -8.54 5.06
CA GLY A 97 -5.10 -9.11 3.95
C GLY A 97 -5.65 -8.79 2.55
N ASN A 98 -6.77 -8.08 2.45
CA ASN A 98 -7.37 -7.71 1.17
C ASN A 98 -7.21 -6.21 0.92
N GLY A 99 -6.82 -5.85 -0.29
CA GLY A 99 -6.72 -4.46 -0.70
C GLY A 99 -6.98 -4.29 -2.19
N TRP A 100 -7.40 -3.12 -2.56
CA TRP A 100 -7.59 -2.74 -3.95
C TRP A 100 -7.18 -1.29 -4.18
N GLY A 101 -6.80 -0.99 -5.40
CA GLY A 101 -6.38 0.35 -5.77
C GLY A 101 -6.31 0.51 -7.27
N ARG A 102 -5.87 1.69 -7.69
CA ARG A 102 -5.61 1.99 -9.09
C ARG A 102 -4.23 2.58 -9.25
N ILE A 103 -3.60 2.27 -10.37
CA ILE A 103 -2.31 2.82 -10.76
C ILE A 103 -2.48 3.40 -12.17
N ARG A 104 -2.18 4.68 -12.33
CA ARG A 104 -2.16 5.33 -13.64
C ARG A 104 -0.97 4.84 -14.43
N LEU A 105 -1.21 4.30 -15.63
CA LEU A 105 -0.15 3.89 -16.54
C LEU A 105 0.40 5.14 -17.25
N PRO A 106 1.70 5.45 -17.14
CA PRO A 106 2.28 6.60 -17.80
C PRO A 106 2.12 6.57 -19.32
N GLN A 107 1.87 7.73 -19.95
CA GLN A 107 1.75 7.85 -21.39
C GLN A 107 3.08 7.62 -22.15
N VAL A 108 4.19 7.70 -21.44
CA VAL A 108 5.54 7.43 -21.98
C VAL A 108 5.86 5.95 -22.13
N MET A 109 5.02 5.06 -21.61
CA MET A 109 5.21 3.62 -21.76
C MET A 109 4.98 3.23 -23.23
N HIS A 110 5.91 2.48 -23.80
CA HIS A 110 5.81 1.98 -25.17
C HIS A 110 4.84 0.81 -25.30
N THR A 111 4.40 0.51 -26.50
CA THR A 111 3.63 -0.70 -26.77
C THR A 111 4.50 -1.93 -26.48
N GLY A 112 3.99 -2.85 -25.64
CA GLY A 112 4.76 -4.02 -25.22
C GLY A 112 4.16 -4.76 -24.03
N ALA A 113 4.90 -5.73 -23.54
CA ALA A 113 4.58 -6.43 -22.30
C ALA A 113 5.27 -5.76 -21.11
N TYR A 114 4.59 -5.78 -19.98
CA TYR A 114 5.12 -5.29 -18.70
C TYR A 114 4.85 -6.30 -17.59
N GLN A 115 5.72 -6.30 -16.60
CA GLN A 115 5.55 -7.10 -15.40
C GLN A 115 4.96 -6.25 -14.28
N LEU A 116 3.87 -6.72 -13.73
CA LEU A 116 3.27 -6.24 -12.50
C LEU A 116 3.78 -7.12 -11.36
N THR A 117 4.48 -6.54 -10.40
CA THR A 117 4.99 -7.23 -9.22
C THR A 117 4.35 -6.62 -7.98
N ALA A 118 3.94 -7.46 -7.03
CA ALA A 118 3.44 -6.97 -5.75
C ALA A 118 4.09 -7.71 -4.58
N TYR A 119 4.24 -7.02 -3.45
CA TYR A 119 4.81 -7.58 -2.22
C TYR A 119 4.42 -6.71 -1.02
N THR A 120 4.58 -7.25 0.18
CA THR A 120 4.52 -6.49 1.43
C THR A 120 5.93 -6.18 1.92
N ARG A 121 6.06 -5.24 2.86
CA ARG A 121 7.35 -5.01 3.51
C ARG A 121 7.90 -6.29 4.17
N TYR A 122 7.04 -7.09 4.78
CA TYR A 122 7.43 -8.35 5.39
C TYR A 122 7.93 -9.38 4.36
N MET A 123 7.33 -9.42 3.17
CA MET A 123 7.78 -10.30 2.07
C MET A 123 9.16 -9.95 1.54
N ARG A 124 9.70 -8.75 1.80
CA ARG A 124 11.08 -8.39 1.46
C ARG A 124 12.13 -9.22 2.21
N ASN A 125 11.74 -9.96 3.24
CA ASN A 125 12.59 -10.97 3.89
C ASN A 125 12.72 -12.25 3.05
N TYR A 126 11.97 -12.39 1.96
CA TYR A 126 12.04 -13.53 1.04
C TYR A 126 12.85 -13.17 -0.20
N PRO A 127 13.36 -14.17 -0.94
CA PRO A 127 13.90 -13.92 -2.27
C PRO A 127 12.87 -13.26 -3.18
N MET A 128 13.28 -12.28 -3.99
CA MET A 128 12.39 -11.57 -4.93
C MET A 128 11.69 -12.49 -5.94
N ALA A 129 12.25 -13.69 -6.19
CA ALA A 129 11.61 -14.73 -6.99
C ALA A 129 10.29 -15.26 -6.38
N CYS A 130 10.06 -15.02 -5.09
CA CYS A 130 8.82 -15.41 -4.39
C CYS A 130 7.73 -14.37 -4.49
N PHE A 131 8.03 -13.17 -5.00
CA PHE A 131 7.01 -12.14 -5.19
C PHE A 131 6.07 -12.55 -6.32
N PRO A 132 4.75 -12.43 -6.14
CA PRO A 132 3.81 -12.69 -7.20
C PRO A 132 4.03 -11.72 -8.35
N LYS A 133 3.98 -12.26 -9.57
CA LYS A 133 4.18 -11.53 -10.81
C LYS A 133 3.02 -11.81 -11.74
N LYS A 134 2.55 -10.77 -12.42
CA LYS A 134 1.55 -10.87 -13.49
C LYS A 134 2.04 -10.08 -14.69
N TYR A 135 1.81 -10.59 -15.89
CA TYR A 135 2.10 -9.85 -17.11
C TYR A 135 0.86 -9.11 -17.59
N ILE A 136 1.08 -7.92 -18.10
CA ILE A 136 0.07 -7.09 -18.78
C ILE A 136 0.60 -6.66 -20.13
N ALA A 137 -0.27 -6.59 -21.12
CA ALA A 137 0.01 -5.98 -22.41
C ALA A 137 -0.39 -4.50 -22.38
N LEU A 138 0.38 -3.66 -23.03
CA LEU A 138 0.10 -2.23 -23.16
C LEU A 138 0.21 -1.83 -24.62
N LEU A 139 -0.76 -1.03 -25.09
CA LEU A 139 -0.78 -0.40 -26.40
C LEU A 139 -0.61 1.10 -26.23
N ASN A 140 0.33 1.70 -26.93
CA ASN A 140 0.47 3.15 -26.98
C ASN A 140 -0.08 3.65 -28.32
N THR A 141 -1.07 4.55 -28.27
CA THR A 141 -1.74 5.11 -29.44
C THR A 141 -1.05 6.35 -30.00
N VAL A 142 -0.03 6.86 -29.30
CA VAL A 142 0.67 8.11 -29.63
C VAL A 142 2.08 7.83 -30.15
N GLN A 143 2.76 6.85 -29.55
CA GLN A 143 4.14 6.52 -29.92
C GLN A 143 4.17 5.30 -30.85
N THR A 144 5.01 5.39 -31.89
CA THR A 144 5.25 4.26 -32.79
C THR A 144 6.00 3.14 -32.08
N THR A 145 5.61 1.91 -32.38
CA THR A 145 6.24 0.70 -31.85
C THR A 145 7.45 0.34 -32.72
N GLU A 146 8.62 0.27 -32.12
CA GLU A 146 9.84 -0.21 -32.79
C GLU A 146 10.34 -1.58 -32.27
N GLU A 147 9.53 -2.29 -31.44
CA GLU A 147 10.00 -3.51 -30.80
C GLU A 147 9.61 -4.78 -31.57
N ASP A 148 10.59 -5.65 -31.79
CA ASP A 148 10.45 -6.97 -32.44
C ASP A 148 9.51 -7.94 -31.69
N ASN A 149 9.08 -7.60 -30.48
CA ASN A 149 8.28 -8.44 -29.60
C ASN A 149 6.78 -8.17 -29.64
N VAL A 150 6.31 -7.35 -30.58
CA VAL A 150 4.90 -6.97 -30.66
C VAL A 150 4.34 -7.28 -32.06
N GLU A 151 3.27 -8.05 -32.09
CA GLU A 151 2.50 -8.30 -33.30
C GLU A 151 1.10 -7.71 -33.13
N LEU A 152 0.76 -6.70 -33.94
CA LEU A 152 -0.52 -6.03 -33.94
C LEU A 152 -1.34 -6.47 -35.14
N PHE A 153 -2.56 -6.92 -34.88
CA PHE A 153 -3.51 -7.32 -35.93
C PHE A 153 -4.75 -6.42 -35.88
N THR A 154 -5.09 -5.81 -37.00
CA THR A 154 -6.27 -4.95 -37.13
C THR A 154 -7.45 -5.67 -37.79
N ASP A 155 -7.57 -6.97 -37.57
CA ASP A 155 -8.65 -7.77 -38.14
C ASP A 155 -9.98 -7.53 -37.42
N SER A 156 -11.07 -7.81 -38.15
CA SER A 156 -12.41 -7.87 -37.57
C SER A 156 -12.42 -8.88 -36.41
N ILE A 157 -12.44 -8.37 -35.19
CA ILE A 157 -12.59 -9.24 -34.01
C ILE A 157 -14.00 -9.81 -34.09
N THR A 158 -14.11 -11.04 -34.54
CA THR A 158 -15.31 -11.83 -34.28
C THR A 158 -15.26 -12.10 -32.77
N VAL A 159 -15.93 -11.26 -32.01
CA VAL A 159 -16.18 -11.54 -30.59
C VAL A 159 -17.08 -12.76 -30.57
N SER A 160 -16.48 -13.94 -30.63
CA SER A 160 -17.16 -15.16 -30.25
C SER A 160 -17.76 -14.88 -28.87
N GLN A 161 -19.07 -14.92 -28.76
CA GLN A 161 -19.74 -15.01 -27.46
C GLN A 161 -19.18 -16.26 -26.80
N ALA A 162 -18.09 -16.12 -26.07
CA ALA A 162 -17.65 -17.20 -25.22
C ALA A 162 -18.81 -17.45 -24.24
N PRO A 163 -19.32 -18.67 -24.15
CA PRO A 163 -20.24 -19.03 -23.08
C PRO A 163 -19.60 -18.55 -21.79
N GLY A 164 -20.41 -17.90 -20.94
CA GLY A 164 -19.96 -17.17 -19.75
C GLY A 164 -18.80 -17.87 -19.07
N ASN A 165 -17.81 -17.10 -18.63
CA ASN A 165 -16.61 -17.64 -17.98
C ASN A 165 -17.07 -18.63 -16.92
N GLN A 166 -16.88 -19.93 -17.19
CA GLN A 166 -17.05 -20.95 -16.19
C GLN A 166 -15.97 -20.70 -15.13
N LEU A 167 -16.37 -20.09 -14.03
CA LEU A 167 -15.64 -20.25 -12.80
C LEU A 167 -15.60 -21.76 -12.55
N SER A 168 -14.44 -22.35 -12.37
CA SER A 168 -14.35 -23.77 -12.02
C SER A 168 -15.18 -24.00 -10.76
N GLY A 169 -16.39 -24.54 -10.91
CA GLY A 169 -17.31 -24.86 -9.84
C GLY A 169 -18.42 -23.85 -9.52
N ALA A 170 -18.54 -22.74 -10.25
CA ALA A 170 -19.68 -21.81 -10.07
C ALA A 170 -20.17 -21.29 -11.42
N ASP A 171 -21.48 -21.34 -11.63
CA ASP A 171 -22.13 -20.80 -12.82
C ASP A 171 -22.52 -19.33 -12.56
N LEU A 172 -22.11 -18.44 -13.47
CA LEU A 172 -22.51 -17.03 -13.43
C LEU A 172 -23.62 -16.78 -14.44
N TRP A 173 -24.76 -16.32 -13.95
CA TRP A 173 -25.93 -16.02 -14.77
C TRP A 173 -26.25 -14.53 -14.73
N THR A 174 -26.70 -14.01 -15.88
CA THR A 174 -27.25 -12.68 -16.00
C THR A 174 -28.76 -12.74 -16.20
N ASP A 175 -29.51 -11.78 -15.67
CA ASP A 175 -30.97 -11.70 -15.82
C ASP A 175 -31.44 -11.51 -17.27
N LYS A 176 -30.56 -11.01 -18.14
CA LYS A 176 -30.85 -10.82 -19.58
C LYS A 176 -29.60 -11.14 -20.41
N SER A 177 -29.83 -11.44 -21.68
CA SER A 177 -28.76 -11.66 -22.66
C SER A 177 -28.24 -10.36 -23.31
N VAL A 178 -29.08 -9.31 -23.33
CA VAL A 178 -28.75 -8.00 -23.91
C VAL A 178 -29.25 -6.90 -22.98
N TYR A 179 -28.45 -5.90 -22.80
CA TYR A 179 -28.73 -4.73 -21.96
C TYR A 179 -28.64 -3.44 -22.77
N GLY A 180 -29.54 -2.51 -22.50
CA GLY A 180 -29.46 -1.15 -23.04
C GLY A 180 -28.41 -0.32 -22.28
N ASN A 181 -28.12 0.88 -22.81
CA ASN A 181 -27.20 1.80 -22.15
C ASN A 181 -27.70 2.16 -20.75
N ARG A 182 -26.78 2.14 -19.75
CA ARG A 182 -27.04 2.49 -18.34
C ARG A 182 -28.11 1.63 -17.68
N SER A 183 -28.36 0.43 -18.17
CA SER A 183 -29.30 -0.50 -17.53
C SER A 183 -28.61 -1.24 -16.39
N LYS A 184 -29.41 -1.57 -15.36
CA LYS A 184 -28.97 -2.41 -14.24
C LYS A 184 -28.81 -3.85 -14.72
N VAL A 185 -27.70 -4.48 -14.38
CA VAL A 185 -27.41 -5.91 -14.61
C VAL A 185 -27.52 -6.64 -13.29
N ALA A 186 -28.34 -7.67 -13.22
CA ALA A 186 -28.40 -8.57 -12.07
C ALA A 186 -27.56 -9.82 -12.38
N LEU A 187 -26.60 -10.10 -11.49
CA LEU A 187 -25.73 -11.27 -11.56
C LEU A 187 -26.15 -12.27 -10.48
N THR A 188 -26.27 -13.53 -10.86
CA THR A 188 -26.63 -14.63 -9.95
C THR A 188 -25.55 -15.70 -10.01
N LEU A 189 -25.12 -16.16 -8.86
CA LEU A 189 -24.16 -17.24 -8.66
C LEU A 189 -24.86 -18.38 -7.92
N PRO A 190 -25.59 -19.28 -8.61
CA PRO A 190 -26.48 -20.25 -7.96
C PRO A 190 -25.72 -21.33 -7.16
N ASN A 191 -24.51 -21.69 -7.61
CA ASN A 191 -23.77 -22.85 -7.07
C ASN A 191 -22.42 -22.41 -6.51
N LEU A 192 -22.40 -21.40 -5.63
CA LEU A 192 -21.18 -21.02 -4.97
C LEU A 192 -20.79 -22.09 -3.93
N PRO A 193 -19.62 -22.74 -4.05
CA PRO A 193 -19.18 -23.72 -3.04
C PRO A 193 -19.10 -23.07 -1.64
N ALA A 194 -19.52 -23.80 -0.62
CA ALA A 194 -19.59 -23.29 0.76
C ALA A 194 -18.21 -22.93 1.37
N ASP A 195 -17.14 -23.43 0.78
CA ASP A 195 -15.75 -23.18 1.18
C ASP A 195 -15.12 -21.98 0.49
N VAL A 196 -15.84 -21.32 -0.44
CA VAL A 196 -15.38 -20.09 -1.10
C VAL A 196 -15.31 -18.96 -0.07
N LYS A 197 -14.09 -18.53 0.24
CA LYS A 197 -13.83 -17.43 1.18
C LYS A 197 -13.76 -16.07 0.49
N GLU A 198 -13.52 -16.04 -0.81
CA GLU A 198 -13.28 -14.82 -1.55
C GLU A 198 -13.74 -14.93 -3.00
N LEU A 199 -14.37 -13.85 -3.47
CA LEU A 199 -14.80 -13.69 -4.85
C LEU A 199 -14.23 -12.39 -5.41
N THR A 200 -13.71 -12.45 -6.62
CA THR A 200 -13.28 -11.26 -7.36
C THR A 200 -14.05 -11.21 -8.67
N LEU A 201 -14.75 -10.09 -8.89
CA LEU A 201 -15.49 -9.82 -10.13
C LEU A 201 -14.83 -8.67 -10.87
N SER A 202 -14.58 -8.87 -12.17
CA SER A 202 -14.17 -7.83 -13.09
C SER A 202 -15.12 -7.76 -14.27
N VAL A 203 -15.53 -6.56 -14.66
CA VAL A 203 -16.39 -6.32 -15.81
C VAL A 203 -15.66 -5.38 -16.75
N VAL A 204 -15.30 -5.86 -17.94
CA VAL A 204 -14.54 -5.10 -18.92
C VAL A 204 -15.16 -5.19 -20.29
N ARG A 205 -14.96 -4.13 -21.10
CA ARG A 205 -15.29 -4.17 -22.52
C ARG A 205 -14.34 -5.13 -23.25
N LYS A 206 -14.90 -6.06 -24.00
CA LYS A 206 -14.11 -7.01 -24.78
C LYS A 206 -13.84 -6.46 -26.18
N ASP A 207 -12.86 -5.60 -26.29
CA ASP A 207 -12.47 -4.88 -27.50
C ASP A 207 -11.10 -5.30 -28.06
N TYR A 208 -10.49 -6.32 -27.45
CA TYR A 208 -9.22 -6.90 -27.86
C TYR A 208 -9.21 -8.42 -27.67
N VAL A 209 -8.28 -9.09 -28.35
CA VAL A 209 -7.96 -10.51 -28.14
C VAL A 209 -6.46 -10.67 -28.03
N LEU A 210 -5.99 -11.15 -26.90
CA LEU A 210 -4.58 -11.55 -26.70
C LEU A 210 -4.41 -13.01 -27.11
N LYS A 211 -3.48 -13.27 -28.02
CA LYS A 211 -3.17 -14.63 -28.51
C LYS A 211 -1.91 -15.15 -27.82
N GLY A 212 -2.05 -16.26 -27.08
CA GLY A 212 -0.90 -16.94 -26.46
C GLY A 212 -0.15 -16.12 -25.40
N PHE A 213 -0.75 -15.06 -24.87
CA PHE A 213 -0.14 -14.21 -23.87
C PHE A 213 -0.30 -14.84 -22.47
N PRO A 214 0.80 -15.14 -21.77
CA PRO A 214 0.73 -15.68 -20.42
C PRO A 214 0.33 -14.58 -19.44
N ILE A 215 -0.77 -14.77 -18.71
CA ILE A 215 -1.26 -13.79 -17.73
C ILE A 215 -0.45 -13.89 -16.43
N SER A 216 -0.10 -15.12 -16.01
CA SER A 216 0.71 -15.33 -14.81
C SER A 216 2.15 -15.64 -15.19
N ALA A 217 3.10 -15.05 -14.49
CA ALA A 217 4.46 -15.53 -14.54
C ALA A 217 4.53 -16.88 -13.79
N ASP A 218 4.95 -17.93 -14.49
CA ASP A 218 5.15 -19.23 -13.88
C ASP A 218 6.14 -19.12 -12.71
N GLY A 219 5.80 -19.72 -11.58
CA GLY A 219 6.75 -19.94 -10.50
C GLY A 219 6.59 -19.14 -9.23
N GLN A 220 5.36 -18.88 -8.78
CA GLN A 220 5.19 -18.48 -7.37
C GLN A 220 5.68 -19.64 -6.49
N LYS A 221 6.95 -19.56 -6.08
CA LYS A 221 7.52 -20.53 -5.13
C LYS A 221 6.96 -20.21 -3.76
N ASN A 222 6.19 -21.14 -3.21
CA ASN A 222 5.79 -21.05 -1.80
C ASN A 222 7.05 -21.11 -0.94
N TYR A 223 7.25 -20.07 -0.17
CA TYR A 223 8.37 -20.01 0.75
C TYR A 223 7.94 -20.63 2.09
N THR A 224 8.77 -21.51 2.63
CA THR A 224 8.44 -22.26 3.85
C THR A 224 9.23 -21.83 5.06
N SER A 225 10.30 -21.05 4.88
CA SER A 225 11.12 -20.55 5.99
C SER A 225 11.60 -19.13 5.72
N VAL A 226 11.57 -18.29 6.73
CA VAL A 226 12.09 -16.92 6.67
C VAL A 226 13.51 -16.95 7.26
N PRO A 227 14.54 -16.60 6.48
CA PRO A 227 15.87 -16.40 7.04
C PRO A 227 15.86 -15.20 7.98
N GLU A 228 16.93 -14.53 8.14
CA GLU A 228 17.08 -13.38 9.01
C GLU A 228 16.01 -12.30 8.73
N ARG A 229 15.30 -11.83 9.78
CA ARG A 229 14.23 -10.85 9.67
C ARG A 229 14.80 -9.44 9.67
N SER A 230 15.15 -8.93 8.51
CA SER A 230 15.65 -7.55 8.34
C SER A 230 14.53 -6.52 8.20
N PHE A 231 13.36 -6.93 7.68
CA PHE A 231 12.23 -6.04 7.45
C PHE A 231 11.09 -6.35 8.41
N ALA A 232 10.77 -5.37 9.25
CA ALA A 232 9.63 -5.46 10.16
C ALA A 232 8.30 -5.48 9.39
N ALA A 233 7.31 -6.19 9.92
CA ALA A 233 5.95 -6.19 9.40
C ALA A 233 5.27 -4.84 9.66
N GLU A 234 4.40 -4.41 8.74
CA GLU A 234 3.61 -3.18 8.83
C GLU A 234 2.23 -3.46 9.42
N CYS A 235 2.20 -3.95 10.68
CA CYS A 235 0.98 -4.41 11.33
C CYS A 235 0.00 -3.28 11.69
N GLU A 236 0.52 -2.09 11.94
CA GLU A 236 -0.27 -0.94 12.41
C GLU A 236 -0.47 0.12 11.34
N GLY A 237 0.41 0.16 10.35
CA GLY A 237 0.41 1.12 9.26
C GLY A 237 1.74 1.15 8.53
N HIS A 238 1.88 2.06 7.60
CA HIS A 238 3.08 2.21 6.79
C HIS A 238 4.30 2.61 7.64
N ILE A 239 5.44 1.96 7.42
CA ILE A 239 6.72 2.32 8.04
C ILE A 239 7.50 3.19 7.08
N VAL A 240 7.51 4.50 7.34
CA VAL A 240 8.31 5.45 6.58
C VAL A 240 9.74 5.41 7.10
N THR A 241 10.73 5.42 6.21
CA THR A 241 12.15 5.48 6.58
C THR A 241 12.81 6.68 5.95
N GLY A 242 13.65 7.35 6.74
CA GLY A 242 14.44 8.49 6.29
C GLY A 242 15.90 8.32 6.68
N ARG A 243 16.83 8.79 5.86
CA ARG A 243 18.25 8.83 6.17
C ARG A 243 18.64 10.23 6.60
N LEU A 244 19.31 10.32 7.73
CA LEU A 244 19.87 11.58 8.21
C LEU A 244 21.16 11.91 7.44
N MET A 245 21.20 13.11 6.91
CA MET A 245 22.36 13.67 6.19
C MET A 245 22.91 14.86 6.98
N GLY A 246 24.22 14.92 7.16
CA GLY A 246 24.94 16.10 7.67
C GLY A 246 25.21 16.16 9.18
N ALA A 247 24.56 15.34 10.03
CA ALA A 247 24.79 15.32 11.48
C ALA A 247 24.86 13.89 12.04
N PRO A 248 25.49 13.68 13.22
CA PRO A 248 25.45 12.40 13.92
C PRO A 248 24.04 12.00 14.29
N ALA A 249 23.71 10.72 14.13
CA ALA A 249 22.36 10.21 14.41
C ALA A 249 21.97 10.28 15.89
N ASP A 250 22.94 10.24 16.78
CA ASP A 250 22.73 10.10 18.23
C ASP A 250 22.13 11.34 18.89
N ASN A 251 22.31 12.53 18.28
CA ASN A 251 21.88 13.81 18.86
C ASN A 251 20.80 14.48 18.01
N VAL A 252 19.99 13.73 17.26
CA VAL A 252 18.95 14.29 16.39
C VAL A 252 17.60 13.72 16.73
N ASN A 253 16.65 14.60 17.05
CA ASN A 253 15.25 14.24 17.21
C ASN A 253 14.55 14.33 15.85
N ALA A 254 14.21 13.18 15.28
CA ALA A 254 13.56 13.10 13.98
C ALA A 254 12.05 13.06 14.12
N ARG A 255 11.34 13.80 13.28
CA ARG A 255 9.87 13.85 13.26
C ARG A 255 9.34 13.71 11.84
N LEU A 256 8.22 13.03 11.71
CA LEU A 256 7.41 12.96 10.51
C LEU A 256 6.07 13.61 10.82
N ALA A 257 5.69 14.62 10.06
CA ALA A 257 4.37 15.21 10.10
C ALA A 257 3.59 14.86 8.82
N CYS A 258 2.36 14.40 8.98
CA CYS A 258 1.43 14.27 7.87
C CYS A 258 0.65 15.57 7.74
N VAL A 259 0.64 16.14 6.53
CA VAL A 259 -0.03 17.40 6.21
C VAL A 259 -1.26 17.08 5.37
N GLY A 260 -2.41 17.61 5.78
CA GLY A 260 -3.67 17.36 5.10
C GLY A 260 -4.85 17.51 6.06
N LYS A 261 -5.91 16.77 5.83
CA LYS A 261 -7.11 16.80 6.68
C LYS A 261 -6.84 16.30 8.09
N ASP A 262 -6.06 15.22 8.20
CA ASP A 262 -5.62 14.65 9.48
C ASP A 262 -4.15 14.99 9.69
N ILE A 263 -3.88 15.99 10.51
CA ILE A 263 -2.52 16.33 10.88
C ILE A 263 -2.07 15.40 12.00
N ARG A 264 -1.05 14.58 11.72
CA ARG A 264 -0.45 13.67 12.69
C ARG A 264 1.06 13.83 12.70
N VAL A 265 1.66 13.69 13.87
CA VAL A 265 3.12 13.78 14.04
C VAL A 265 3.60 12.48 14.69
N PHE A 266 4.62 11.89 14.09
CA PHE A 266 5.26 10.67 14.56
C PHE A 266 6.72 10.93 14.88
N GLY A 267 7.19 10.37 16.01
CA GLY A 267 8.60 10.38 16.37
C GLY A 267 9.38 9.35 15.58
N GLY A 268 10.56 9.73 15.11
CA GLY A 268 11.49 8.82 14.44
C GLY A 268 12.26 7.97 15.43
N GLN A 269 12.33 6.66 15.19
CA GLN A 269 13.17 5.74 15.94
C GLN A 269 14.49 5.55 15.21
N PRO A 270 15.64 5.85 15.85
CA PRO A 270 16.94 5.66 15.23
C PRO A 270 17.21 4.16 14.99
N LYS A 271 17.80 3.87 13.85
CA LYS A 271 18.29 2.55 13.44
C LYS A 271 19.77 2.67 13.07
N ALA A 272 20.41 1.58 12.68
CA ALA A 272 21.76 1.61 12.15
C ALA A 272 21.88 2.53 10.90
N ASP A 273 23.08 2.95 10.57
CA ASP A 273 23.42 3.70 9.34
C ASP A 273 22.70 5.05 9.19
N ALA A 274 22.51 5.78 10.30
CA ALA A 274 21.80 7.06 10.33
C ALA A 274 20.38 7.01 9.73
N ILE A 275 19.72 5.86 9.81
CA ILE A 275 18.34 5.66 9.36
C ILE A 275 17.39 5.90 10.53
N TYR A 276 16.29 6.60 10.26
CA TYR A 276 15.17 6.77 11.17
C TYR A 276 13.94 6.05 10.61
N ALA A 277 13.27 5.27 11.45
CA ALA A 277 12.00 4.63 11.11
C ALA A 277 10.84 5.32 11.85
N PHE A 278 9.81 5.68 11.08
CA PHE A 278 8.59 6.28 11.58
C PHE A 278 7.46 5.27 11.43
N TYR A 279 6.94 4.78 12.54
CA TYR A 279 5.82 3.85 12.58
C TYR A 279 4.53 4.66 12.55
N THR A 280 3.89 4.71 11.39
CA THR A 280 2.67 5.49 11.21
C THR A 280 1.44 4.61 11.45
N THR A 281 0.41 5.17 12.08
CA THR A 281 -0.86 4.50 12.34
C THR A 281 -2.01 5.32 11.81
N GLY A 282 -3.01 4.66 11.23
CA GLY A 282 -4.25 5.29 10.78
C GLY A 282 -4.08 6.31 9.65
N ILE A 283 -3.02 6.20 8.85
CA ILE A 283 -2.85 6.94 7.61
C ILE A 283 -3.33 6.04 6.49
N THR A 284 -4.48 6.34 5.92
CA THR A 284 -5.13 5.51 4.90
C THR A 284 -5.21 6.18 3.54
N ASP A 285 -4.85 7.45 3.42
CA ASP A 285 -5.00 8.23 2.19
C ASP A 285 -3.67 8.85 1.75
N MET A 286 -3.63 9.32 0.51
CA MET A 286 -2.49 10.08 0.00
C MET A 286 -2.39 11.40 0.77
N GLN A 287 -1.34 11.53 1.56
CA GLN A 287 -1.03 12.73 2.32
C GLN A 287 0.37 13.21 1.99
N GLU A 288 0.54 14.50 2.01
CA GLU A 288 1.87 15.09 2.00
C GLU A 288 2.54 14.82 3.36
N ILE A 289 3.80 14.41 3.34
CA ILE A 289 4.59 14.17 4.54
C ILE A 289 5.78 15.12 4.59
N VAL A 290 6.05 15.64 5.79
CA VAL A 290 7.20 16.47 6.07
C VAL A 290 8.11 15.74 7.06
N LEU A 291 9.34 15.50 6.66
CA LEU A 291 10.38 14.93 7.53
C LEU A 291 11.23 16.08 8.10
N THR A 292 11.35 16.12 9.40
CA THR A 292 12.11 17.16 10.10
C THR A 292 13.18 16.52 10.98
N ALA A 293 14.42 16.99 10.85
CA ALA A 293 15.50 16.68 11.76
C ALA A 293 15.71 17.87 12.71
N LEU A 294 15.73 17.63 14.01
CA LEU A 294 15.93 18.62 15.06
C LEU A 294 17.20 18.22 15.84
N PRO A 295 18.37 18.71 15.47
CA PRO A 295 19.61 18.49 16.22
C PRO A 295 19.56 19.22 17.57
N GLU A 296 20.23 18.70 18.58
CA GLU A 296 20.40 19.39 19.87
C GLU A 296 21.31 20.60 19.77
N GLU A 297 22.32 20.55 18.91
CA GLU A 297 23.19 21.64 18.57
C GLU A 297 22.88 22.16 17.16
N GLU A 298 23.14 23.45 16.88
CA GLU A 298 22.95 24.05 15.56
C GLU A 298 23.89 23.41 14.52
N SER A 299 23.42 22.31 13.92
CA SER A 299 24.12 21.64 12.83
C SER A 299 23.21 21.53 11.61
N PRO A 300 23.72 21.84 10.42
CA PRO A 300 22.91 21.67 9.21
C PRO A 300 22.65 20.18 8.95
N CYS A 301 21.47 19.72 9.23
CA CYS A 301 21.06 18.35 8.96
C CYS A 301 19.70 18.31 8.29
N ARG A 302 19.45 17.27 7.51
CA ARG A 302 18.18 17.00 6.85
C ARG A 302 17.89 15.50 6.82
N LEU A 303 16.60 15.14 6.76
CA LEU A 303 16.17 13.78 6.53
C LEU A 303 15.79 13.61 5.05
N GLU A 304 16.40 12.64 4.40
CA GLU A 304 16.05 12.23 3.05
C GLU A 304 15.18 10.98 3.11
N LEU A 305 14.03 11.03 2.42
CA LEU A 305 13.10 9.90 2.36
C LEU A 305 13.75 8.71 1.63
N ILE A 306 13.73 7.55 2.24
CA ILE A 306 14.14 6.30 1.60
C ILE A 306 12.92 5.70 0.93
N SER A 307 13.03 5.43 -0.37
CA SER A 307 11.97 4.74 -1.11
C SER A 307 11.65 3.38 -0.49
N PRO A 308 10.37 3.07 -0.21
CA PRO A 308 9.98 1.77 0.29
C PRO A 308 9.95 0.70 -0.81
N PHE A 309 10.03 1.12 -2.07
CA PHE A 309 9.99 0.24 -3.23
C PHE A 309 11.33 -0.43 -3.49
N VAL A 310 11.30 -1.67 -3.96
CA VAL A 310 12.50 -2.47 -4.25
C VAL A 310 13.06 -2.16 -5.63
N GLY A 311 12.20 -1.78 -6.59
CA GLY A 311 12.59 -1.57 -7.98
C GLY A 311 12.76 -2.90 -8.72
N VAL A 312 11.76 -3.78 -8.64
CA VAL A 312 11.82 -5.11 -9.26
C VAL A 312 11.67 -5.00 -10.76
N LEU A 313 12.72 -5.34 -11.50
CA LEU A 313 12.70 -5.41 -12.95
C LEU A 313 12.28 -6.80 -13.44
N ALA A 314 11.70 -6.86 -14.65
CA ALA A 314 11.40 -8.11 -15.31
C ALA A 314 12.69 -8.77 -15.83
N GLU A 315 12.87 -10.06 -15.59
CA GLU A 315 13.99 -10.81 -16.18
C GLU A 315 13.76 -11.05 -17.68
N LYS A 316 12.52 -11.39 -18.04
CA LYS A 316 12.08 -11.63 -19.40
C LYS A 316 10.61 -11.27 -19.54
N LEU A 317 10.25 -10.69 -20.67
CA LEU A 317 8.88 -10.36 -21.00
C LEU A 317 8.35 -11.26 -22.12
N PRO A 318 7.06 -11.62 -22.08
CA PRO A 318 6.43 -12.39 -23.13
C PRO A 318 6.24 -11.54 -24.39
N LYS A 319 6.11 -12.22 -25.53
CA LYS A 319 5.70 -11.58 -26.78
C LYS A 319 4.26 -11.17 -26.70
N VAL A 320 3.94 -9.96 -27.19
CA VAL A 320 2.57 -9.45 -27.27
C VAL A 320 2.02 -9.67 -28.67
N CYS A 321 1.01 -10.53 -28.77
CA CYS A 321 0.23 -10.73 -29.98
C CYS A 321 -1.21 -10.31 -29.70
N VAL A 322 -1.63 -9.15 -30.18
CA VAL A 322 -2.94 -8.61 -29.90
C VAL A 322 -3.71 -8.25 -31.17
N SER A 323 -4.97 -8.67 -31.22
CA SER A 323 -5.94 -8.25 -32.23
C SER A 323 -6.90 -7.25 -31.63
N PHE A 324 -7.18 -6.16 -32.33
CA PHE A 324 -8.11 -5.11 -31.88
C PHE A 324 -8.77 -4.44 -33.10
N ARG A 325 -9.92 -3.78 -32.86
CA ARG A 325 -10.51 -2.87 -33.87
C ARG A 325 -9.89 -1.50 -33.72
N LYS A 326 -9.50 -0.91 -34.82
CA LYS A 326 -8.82 0.39 -34.83
C LYS A 326 -9.66 1.50 -34.20
N GLU A 327 -10.96 1.47 -34.41
CA GLU A 327 -11.91 2.44 -33.85
C GLU A 327 -11.98 2.36 -32.34
N ASP A 328 -12.03 1.14 -31.78
CA ASP A 328 -12.06 0.91 -30.32
C ASP A 328 -10.77 1.37 -29.66
N LEU A 329 -9.62 1.12 -30.31
CA LEU A 329 -8.33 1.55 -29.78
C LEU A 329 -8.19 3.08 -29.79
N ILE A 330 -8.65 3.74 -30.86
CA ILE A 330 -8.66 5.21 -30.93
C ILE A 330 -9.56 5.80 -29.86
N GLU A 331 -10.77 5.26 -29.67
CA GLU A 331 -11.71 5.69 -28.62
C GLU A 331 -11.08 5.55 -27.22
N ARG A 332 -10.43 4.43 -26.94
CA ARG A 332 -9.74 4.21 -25.66
C ARG A 332 -8.58 5.18 -25.46
N GLY A 333 -7.75 5.38 -26.49
CA GLY A 333 -6.64 6.33 -26.46
C GLY A 333 -7.12 7.76 -26.21
N PHE A 334 -8.18 8.19 -26.90
CA PHE A 334 -8.79 9.50 -26.67
C PHE A 334 -9.35 9.63 -25.25
N SER A 335 -10.06 8.62 -24.77
CA SER A 335 -10.58 8.59 -23.39
C SER A 335 -9.45 8.68 -22.35
N ALA A 336 -8.35 7.95 -22.54
CA ALA A 336 -7.20 7.99 -21.65
C ALA A 336 -6.55 9.39 -21.60
N GLN A 337 -6.44 10.06 -22.77
CA GLN A 337 -5.93 11.43 -22.84
C GLN A 337 -6.87 12.43 -22.17
N LEU A 338 -8.19 12.31 -22.41
CA LEU A 338 -9.19 13.18 -21.80
C LEU A 338 -9.18 13.04 -20.27
N HIS A 339 -9.08 11.82 -19.76
CA HIS A 339 -8.96 11.58 -18.32
C HIS A 339 -7.68 12.18 -17.69
N SER A 340 -6.61 12.33 -18.48
CA SER A 340 -5.39 12.99 -17.98
C SER A 340 -5.54 14.51 -17.88
N LEU A 341 -6.38 15.11 -18.71
CA LEU A 341 -6.63 16.57 -18.76
C LEU A 341 -7.71 17.00 -17.76
N LEU A 342 -8.68 16.12 -17.48
CA LEU A 342 -9.77 16.39 -16.56
C LEU A 342 -9.60 15.49 -15.34
N PRO A 343 -9.07 15.98 -14.22
CA PRO A 343 -8.99 15.19 -12.99
C PRO A 343 -10.41 14.87 -12.50
N VAL A 344 -10.91 13.69 -12.86
CA VAL A 344 -12.23 13.19 -12.44
C VAL A 344 -12.15 12.57 -11.03
N ASP A 345 -11.44 13.18 -10.11
CA ASP A 345 -11.31 12.69 -8.74
C ASP A 345 -12.51 13.01 -7.83
N SER A 346 -13.53 13.69 -8.38
CA SER A 346 -14.64 14.17 -7.56
C SER A 346 -15.64 13.10 -7.09
N SER A 347 -15.68 11.92 -7.71
CA SER A 347 -16.67 10.90 -7.34
C SER A 347 -16.20 9.94 -6.24
N TYR A 348 -14.90 9.69 -6.13
CA TYR A 348 -14.33 8.84 -5.09
C TYR A 348 -13.99 9.59 -3.80
N SER A 349 -13.67 10.88 -3.93
CA SER A 349 -13.32 11.77 -2.83
C SER A 349 -14.52 12.09 -1.91
N LYS A 350 -15.75 12.03 -2.42
CA LYS A 350 -16.93 12.47 -1.66
C LYS A 350 -17.39 11.53 -0.55
N SER A 351 -17.17 10.22 -0.68
CA SER A 351 -17.58 9.27 0.37
C SER A 351 -16.61 9.23 1.55
N ILE A 352 -15.34 9.54 1.32
CA ILE A 352 -14.31 9.63 2.36
C ILE A 352 -14.39 10.96 3.10
N LEU A 353 -14.85 12.02 2.42
CA LEU A 353 -14.99 13.36 2.98
C LEU A 353 -16.00 13.46 4.12
N GLN A 354 -16.98 12.57 4.20
CA GLN A 354 -18.03 12.59 5.24
C GLN A 354 -17.65 11.87 6.54
N GLN A 355 -16.63 11.00 6.54
CA GLN A 355 -16.20 10.26 7.73
C GLN A 355 -15.03 10.88 8.51
N LEU A 356 -14.43 11.98 8.02
CA LEU A 356 -13.19 12.52 8.57
C LEU A 356 -13.32 13.70 9.53
N TYR A 357 -14.55 14.08 9.92
CA TYR A 357 -14.76 15.17 10.89
C TYR A 357 -15.25 14.70 12.26
N ASP A 358 -14.60 13.70 12.85
CA ASP A 358 -14.75 13.43 14.29
C ASP A 358 -13.85 14.32 15.17
N PHE A 359 -13.08 15.22 14.55
CA PHE A 359 -12.34 16.22 15.29
C PHE A 359 -13.27 17.41 15.57
N VAL A 360 -13.74 17.50 16.79
CA VAL A 360 -14.41 18.71 17.27
C VAL A 360 -13.31 19.71 17.67
N PRO A 361 -13.09 20.79 16.91
CA PRO A 361 -12.09 21.78 17.27
C PRO A 361 -12.49 22.43 18.61
N ALA A 362 -11.53 22.63 19.49
CA ALA A 362 -11.76 23.30 20.78
C ALA A 362 -12.30 24.72 20.59
N SER A 363 -11.95 25.39 19.50
CA SER A 363 -12.44 26.69 19.10
C SER A 363 -12.37 26.84 17.58
N THR A 364 -13.42 27.41 17.01
CA THR A 364 -13.49 27.73 15.58
C THR A 364 -13.71 29.23 15.42
N TYR A 365 -12.94 29.88 14.58
CA TYR A 365 -13.02 31.28 14.26
C TYR A 365 -13.34 31.46 12.79
N ASN A 366 -14.50 31.96 12.45
CA ASN A 366 -14.87 32.30 11.08
C ASN A 366 -14.35 33.71 10.77
N LEU A 367 -13.28 33.80 9.97
CA LEU A 367 -12.61 35.06 9.68
C LEU A 367 -13.49 36.09 8.95
N ASP A 368 -14.59 35.66 8.33
CA ASP A 368 -15.54 36.56 7.66
C ASP A 368 -16.45 37.32 8.62
N GLU A 369 -16.51 36.92 9.88
CA GLU A 369 -17.26 37.60 10.95
C GLU A 369 -16.45 38.70 11.65
N TYR A 370 -15.15 38.79 11.32
CA TYR A 370 -14.23 39.75 11.94
C TYR A 370 -13.63 40.69 10.91
N VAL A 371 -13.11 41.81 11.39
CA VAL A 371 -12.33 42.74 10.55
C VAL A 371 -11.07 42.00 10.09
N ARG A 372 -10.84 41.94 8.79
CA ARG A 372 -9.69 41.22 8.22
C ARG A 372 -8.39 41.92 8.56
N PHE A 373 -7.50 41.17 9.20
CA PHE A 373 -6.14 41.62 9.49
C PHE A 373 -5.21 41.35 8.30
N ARG A 374 -4.12 42.09 8.24
CA ARG A 374 -3.13 41.97 7.15
C ARG A 374 -2.33 40.69 7.19
N THR A 375 -2.05 40.21 8.39
CA THR A 375 -1.19 39.04 8.58
C THR A 375 -1.88 38.00 9.47
N VAL A 376 -1.53 36.74 9.28
CA VAL A 376 -1.99 35.64 10.14
C VAL A 376 -1.52 35.86 11.59
N ARG A 377 -0.35 36.46 11.78
CA ARG A 377 0.16 36.83 13.11
C ARG A 377 -0.80 37.74 13.87
N ASP A 378 -1.34 38.76 13.20
CA ASP A 378 -2.27 39.73 13.82
C ASP A 378 -3.56 39.00 14.25
N VAL A 379 -4.04 38.07 13.44
CA VAL A 379 -5.20 37.21 13.75
C VAL A 379 -4.96 36.40 15.04
N PHE A 380 -3.78 35.77 15.16
CA PHE A 380 -3.46 34.97 16.34
C PHE A 380 -3.28 35.82 17.59
N VAL A 381 -2.68 37.00 17.47
CA VAL A 381 -2.42 37.91 18.60
C VAL A 381 -3.70 38.54 19.12
N GLU A 382 -4.63 38.92 18.23
CA GLU A 382 -5.78 39.71 18.60
C GLU A 382 -6.97 38.88 19.13
N PHE A 383 -7.25 37.74 18.54
CA PHE A 383 -8.46 37.04 18.98
C PHE A 383 -8.37 35.51 19.13
N VAL A 384 -7.26 34.85 18.77
CA VAL A 384 -7.15 33.42 19.04
C VAL A 384 -6.72 33.17 20.48
N LYS A 385 -7.69 32.78 21.31
CA LYS A 385 -7.44 32.50 22.74
C LYS A 385 -6.60 31.21 22.92
N GLY A 386 -5.68 31.25 23.88
CA GLY A 386 -4.87 30.09 24.21
C GLY A 386 -3.60 29.90 23.31
N ILE A 387 -3.34 30.84 22.40
CA ILE A 387 -2.13 30.86 21.59
C ILE A 387 -1.37 32.16 21.87
N ARG A 388 -0.04 32.04 21.98
CA ARG A 388 0.85 33.19 22.11
C ARG A 388 1.96 33.10 21.08
N ILE A 389 2.12 34.14 20.28
CA ILE A 389 3.27 34.27 19.37
C ILE A 389 4.35 35.09 20.09
N SER A 390 5.55 34.57 20.14
CA SER A 390 6.75 35.24 20.66
C SER A 390 7.88 35.12 19.68
N GLN A 391 8.80 36.06 19.68
CA GLN A 391 10.04 35.95 18.91
C GLN A 391 11.13 35.32 19.78
N LEU A 392 11.77 34.28 19.25
CA LEU A 392 12.96 33.68 19.81
C LEU A 392 14.01 33.71 18.72
N GLU A 393 15.14 34.41 18.95
CA GLU A 393 16.25 34.49 18.00
C GLU A 393 15.84 34.96 16.58
N GLY A 394 14.91 35.91 16.51
CA GLY A 394 14.42 36.47 15.24
C GLY A 394 13.41 35.59 14.49
N LYS A 395 13.02 34.46 15.05
CA LYS A 395 11.97 33.56 14.49
C LYS A 395 10.69 33.65 15.31
N ASP A 396 9.56 33.66 14.64
CA ASP A 396 8.27 33.62 15.31
C ASP A 396 8.01 32.21 15.87
N VAL A 397 7.70 32.12 17.17
CA VAL A 397 7.40 30.89 17.88
C VAL A 397 5.97 30.94 18.40
N ILE A 398 5.16 29.98 18.02
CA ILE A 398 3.79 29.81 18.50
C ILE A 398 3.80 28.92 19.73
N ARG A 399 3.24 29.42 20.84
CA ARG A 399 3.05 28.66 22.08
C ARG A 399 1.56 28.46 22.35
N ILE A 400 1.17 27.21 22.57
CA ILE A 400 -0.19 26.89 23.00
C ILE A 400 -0.22 26.93 24.53
N LEU A 401 -1.06 27.80 25.07
CA LEU A 401 -1.24 27.97 26.51
C LEU A 401 -2.33 26.98 26.96
N GLN A 402 -1.94 25.77 27.33
CA GLN A 402 -2.85 24.85 28.02
C GLN A 402 -2.47 24.77 29.51
N PRO A 403 -3.46 24.77 30.44
CA PRO A 403 -3.15 24.80 31.89
C PRO A 403 -2.41 23.59 32.42
N ASP A 404 -2.46 22.44 31.74
CA ASP A 404 -1.98 21.16 32.31
C ASP A 404 -1.01 20.34 31.45
N ILE A 405 -0.47 20.85 30.33
CA ILE A 405 0.48 20.10 29.47
C ILE A 405 1.78 20.89 29.32
N ARG A 406 2.91 20.23 29.64
CA ARG A 406 4.24 20.76 29.34
C ARG A 406 4.38 20.97 27.82
N LEU A 407 4.57 22.24 27.44
CA LEU A 407 4.58 22.75 26.08
C LEU A 407 5.65 22.09 25.21
N SER A 408 5.25 21.59 24.05
CA SER A 408 6.15 21.37 22.91
C SER A 408 6.21 22.62 22.05
N LEU A 409 7.41 23.08 21.72
CA LEU A 409 7.65 24.19 20.81
C LEU A 409 7.48 23.70 19.37
N ILE A 410 6.56 24.34 18.63
CA ILE A 410 6.42 24.13 17.19
C ILE A 410 7.06 25.32 16.49
N HIS A 411 8.12 25.09 15.73
CA HIS A 411 8.70 26.08 14.85
C HIS A 411 7.98 26.06 13.51
N ILE A 412 7.38 27.20 13.13
CA ILE A 412 6.81 27.41 11.80
C ILE A 412 7.76 28.36 11.05
N SER A 413 8.41 27.84 10.01
CA SER A 413 9.06 28.70 9.03
C SER A 413 8.02 29.21 8.05
N GLU A 414 7.97 30.52 7.80
CA GLU A 414 7.08 31.10 6.80
C GLU A 414 7.35 30.48 5.41
N PRO A 415 6.31 30.13 4.65
CA PRO A 415 6.50 29.85 3.24
C PRO A 415 6.91 31.17 2.56
N THR A 416 8.12 31.21 2.05
CA THR A 416 8.53 32.25 1.09
C THR A 416 7.59 32.18 -0.11
N ARG A 417 7.12 33.35 -0.53
CA ARG A 417 6.18 33.63 -1.64
C ARG A 417 6.43 32.82 -2.90
#